data_a42d6e95775e4018328d31fbb2c7876d
#
_entry.id   a42d6e95775e4018328d31fbb2c7876d
#
_cell.length_a   1.000
_cell.length_b   1.000
_cell.length_c   1.000
_cell.angle_alpha   90.00
_cell.angle_beta   90.00
_cell.angle_gamma   90.00
#
_symmetry.space_group_name_H-M   'P 1'
#
loop_
_entity.id
_entity.type
_entity.pdbx_description
1 polymer ?
#
loop_
_entity_poly.entity_id
_entity_poly.type
_entity_poly.pdbx_seq_one_letter_code
_entity_poly.pdbx_strand_id
1 'polypeptide(L)'
;FPYFSETQLEIRYSVDTPPDNPVKEVKVTVNGEIQPTARVVKKGRSVTVTLPKDDSSISISARNNTGWSETEFLRLKWDKSKENLIRPNLYVLAIGINDYDQIHPPLKMAVKDMNDFVRGVEKKKHAPYENIYVTKLSDKEATRQKIEDELCQLAARAESTDFTFIFFAGHGLKDNKDRFYLAPVDANIEMIRSSCIDADRFSGYLDDIRGKVVVFADACYSGALLQGRRSVSSLDMQKVVSEMNRAKPGRYIYASSEDDTVSNELPEWENGAFTKALIEAFEGKAKAEGQKALTTVELMNFLRKRMKEIIKGDNNRKQIPGFDGWNEEFPLFTY
;
A
#
# COMPACT_ATOMS: atom_id res chain seq x y z
N PHE A 1 14.61 14.83 26.73
CA PHE A 1 13.18 15.13 26.60
C PHE A 1 12.39 14.09 27.37
N PRO A 2 11.36 14.46 28.15
CA PRO A 2 10.50 13.49 28.82
C PRO A 2 9.69 12.68 27.80
N TYR A 3 9.42 11.43 28.13
CA TYR A 3 8.61 10.51 27.33
C TYR A 3 7.16 10.52 27.82
N PHE A 4 6.21 10.33 26.92
CA PHE A 4 4.80 10.16 27.23
C PHE A 4 4.21 8.98 26.44
N SER A 5 3.18 8.37 27.00
CA SER A 5 2.50 7.19 26.41
C SER A 5 0.97 7.28 26.44
N GLU A 6 0.45 8.39 26.94
CA GLU A 6 -0.99 8.66 26.99
C GLU A 6 -1.30 9.87 26.12
N THR A 7 -2.39 9.81 25.38
CA THR A 7 -2.79 10.90 24.47
C THR A 7 -3.42 12.09 25.18
N GLN A 8 -3.76 11.97 26.47
CA GLN A 8 -4.21 13.07 27.29
C GLN A 8 -3.16 13.40 28.34
N LEU A 9 -2.75 14.67 28.39
CA LEU A 9 -1.75 15.17 29.34
C LEU A 9 -2.30 16.34 30.13
N GLU A 10 -2.24 16.24 31.46
CA GLU A 10 -2.50 17.39 32.35
C GLU A 10 -1.21 18.18 32.54
N ILE A 11 -1.21 19.43 32.09
CA ILE A 11 -0.11 20.37 32.25
C ILE A 11 -0.41 21.25 33.46
N ARG A 12 0.43 21.22 34.47
CA ARG A 12 0.38 22.12 35.60
C ARG A 12 1.35 23.27 35.37
N TYR A 13 0.87 24.49 35.60
CA TYR A 13 1.68 25.67 35.40
C TYR A 13 1.49 26.68 36.55
N SER A 14 2.47 27.56 36.73
CA SER A 14 2.38 28.74 37.60
C SER A 14 2.65 29.98 36.78
N VAL A 15 1.99 31.08 37.13
CA VAL A 15 2.23 32.39 36.51
C VAL A 15 2.40 33.41 37.63
N ASP A 16 3.57 34.01 37.66
CA ASP A 16 3.84 35.14 38.55
C ASP A 16 3.35 36.41 37.92
N THR A 17 2.47 37.10 38.59
CA THR A 17 1.87 38.38 38.13
C THR A 17 1.62 39.29 39.32
N PRO A 18 1.73 40.61 39.15
CA PRO A 18 1.40 41.55 40.20
C PRO A 18 -0.04 41.41 40.67
N PRO A 19 -0.34 41.55 41.96
CA PRO A 19 -1.69 41.37 42.53
C PRO A 19 -2.76 42.22 41.88
N ASP A 20 -2.40 43.42 41.42
CA ASP A 20 -3.24 44.41 40.76
C ASP A 20 -3.44 44.16 39.26
N ASN A 21 -2.71 43.18 38.68
CA ASN A 21 -2.77 42.90 37.26
C ASN A 21 -2.85 41.35 37.00
N PRO A 22 -3.95 40.72 37.36
CA PRO A 22 -4.09 39.27 37.29
C PRO A 22 -4.11 38.73 35.86
N VAL A 23 -3.77 37.46 35.70
CA VAL A 23 -3.84 36.76 34.42
C VAL A 23 -5.29 36.71 33.91
N LYS A 24 -5.48 37.10 32.66
CA LYS A 24 -6.77 37.11 31.97
C LYS A 24 -6.95 35.93 31.04
N GLU A 25 -5.87 35.49 30.45
CA GLU A 25 -5.89 34.45 29.42
C GLU A 25 -4.63 33.58 29.49
N VAL A 26 -4.78 32.28 29.28
CA VAL A 26 -3.66 31.38 29.05
C VAL A 26 -3.88 30.71 27.69
N LYS A 27 -2.86 30.76 26.85
CA LYS A 27 -2.86 30.12 25.54
C LYS A 27 -1.94 28.95 25.59
N VAL A 28 -2.45 27.77 25.17
CA VAL A 28 -1.68 26.55 25.01
C VAL A 28 -1.78 26.08 23.56
N THR A 29 -0.66 25.69 22.98
CA THR A 29 -0.63 25.08 21.66
C THR A 29 0.02 23.70 21.73
N VAL A 30 -0.41 22.81 20.85
CA VAL A 30 0.22 21.51 20.58
C VAL A 30 0.64 21.52 19.11
N ASN A 31 1.93 21.35 18.83
CA ASN A 31 2.52 21.42 17.49
C ASN A 31 2.11 22.70 16.70
N GLY A 32 1.95 23.81 17.42
CA GLY A 32 1.53 25.09 16.84
C GLY A 32 0.01 25.32 16.79
N GLU A 33 -0.82 24.29 16.99
CA GLU A 33 -2.28 24.41 16.97
C GLU A 33 -2.84 24.79 18.36
N ILE A 34 -3.72 25.80 18.41
CA ILE A 34 -4.33 26.28 19.65
C ILE A 34 -5.30 25.24 20.18
N GLN A 35 -5.14 24.87 21.47
CA GLN A 35 -6.05 23.95 22.14
C GLN A 35 -7.28 24.71 22.67
N PRO A 36 -8.51 24.34 22.26
CA PRO A 36 -9.74 25.07 22.60
C PRO A 36 -10.04 25.13 24.10
N THR A 37 -9.62 24.12 24.83
CA THR A 37 -9.84 23.99 26.28
C THR A 37 -8.97 24.91 27.13
N ALA A 38 -7.95 25.53 26.53
CA ALA A 38 -6.99 26.38 27.23
C ALA A 38 -7.46 27.83 27.43
N ARG A 39 -8.69 28.17 27.05
CA ARG A 39 -9.16 29.56 27.03
C ARG A 39 -9.65 30.14 28.37
N VAL A 40 -9.71 29.38 29.46
CA VAL A 40 -10.35 29.89 30.69
C VAL A 40 -9.53 29.60 31.94
N VAL A 41 -8.93 30.65 32.48
CA VAL A 41 -8.40 30.67 33.84
C VAL A 41 -9.54 30.86 34.82
N LYS A 42 -10.21 29.81 35.27
CA LYS A 42 -10.98 29.82 36.51
C LYS A 42 -10.29 28.92 37.53
N LYS A 43 -9.49 29.51 38.41
CA LYS A 43 -8.95 28.96 39.67
C LYS A 43 -8.21 27.59 39.60
N GLY A 44 -7.79 27.12 38.46
CA GLY A 44 -6.96 25.91 38.33
C GLY A 44 -5.65 26.25 37.63
N ARG A 45 -4.52 25.75 38.15
CA ARG A 45 -3.19 25.88 37.55
C ARG A 45 -2.86 24.69 36.65
N SER A 46 -3.87 24.10 36.02
CA SER A 46 -3.69 22.99 35.10
C SER A 46 -4.59 23.08 33.86
N VAL A 47 -4.12 22.52 32.76
CA VAL A 47 -4.85 22.37 31.50
C VAL A 47 -4.62 20.97 30.95
N THR A 48 -5.67 20.31 30.49
CA THR A 48 -5.57 19.03 29.79
C THR A 48 -5.47 19.29 28.29
N VAL A 49 -4.47 18.72 27.66
CA VAL A 49 -4.26 18.76 26.21
C VAL A 49 -4.30 17.36 25.62
N THR A 50 -4.77 17.25 24.38
CA THR A 50 -4.71 16.01 23.62
C THR A 50 -3.47 16.04 22.74
N LEU A 51 -2.62 15.01 22.86
CA LEU A 51 -1.39 14.86 22.10
C LEU A 51 -1.57 13.78 21.02
N PRO A 52 -1.00 13.97 19.84
CA PRO A 52 -0.90 12.88 18.86
C PRO A 52 0.03 11.78 19.39
N LYS A 53 -0.10 10.58 18.84
CA LYS A 53 0.85 9.45 19.10
C LYS A 53 2.16 9.65 18.35
N ASP A 54 2.80 10.79 18.57
CA ASP A 54 4.09 11.18 17.96
C ASP A 54 4.79 12.21 18.84
N ASP A 55 6.07 12.48 18.55
CA ASP A 55 6.82 13.52 19.24
C ASP A 55 6.07 14.85 19.15
N SER A 56 5.93 15.52 20.28
CA SER A 56 5.07 16.69 20.38
C SER A 56 5.78 17.87 21.01
N SER A 57 5.45 19.08 20.53
CA SER A 57 5.88 20.35 21.09
C SER A 57 4.67 21.08 21.67
N ILE A 58 4.72 21.39 22.96
CA ILE A 58 3.70 22.15 23.65
C ILE A 58 4.27 23.54 23.93
N SER A 59 3.48 24.60 23.65
CA SER A 59 3.82 25.92 24.12
C SER A 59 2.74 26.48 25.02
N ILE A 60 3.14 27.27 26.02
CA ILE A 60 2.24 27.97 26.93
C ILE A 60 2.65 29.41 27.09
N SER A 61 1.68 30.31 27.03
CA SER A 61 1.86 31.74 27.33
C SER A 61 0.65 32.31 28.08
N ALA A 62 0.84 33.29 28.91
CA ALA A 62 -0.20 33.94 29.69
C ALA A 62 -0.33 35.42 29.32
N ARG A 63 -1.54 35.98 29.43
CA ARG A 63 -1.82 37.36 29.12
C ARG A 63 -2.48 38.07 30.33
N ASN A 64 -2.05 39.26 30.60
CA ASN A 64 -2.71 40.20 31.51
C ASN A 64 -3.05 41.54 30.79
N ASN A 65 -3.31 42.62 31.52
CA ASN A 65 -3.63 43.95 30.92
C ASN A 65 -2.45 44.60 30.19
N THR A 66 -1.21 44.22 30.54
CA THR A 66 0.01 44.82 29.98
C THR A 66 0.54 44.07 28.77
N GLY A 67 0.11 42.80 28.53
CA GLY A 67 0.53 42.03 27.37
C GLY A 67 0.64 40.52 27.63
N TRP A 68 1.27 39.85 26.68
CA TRP A 68 1.60 38.42 26.78
C TRP A 68 2.93 38.23 27.51
N SER A 69 3.03 37.15 28.27
CA SER A 69 4.30 36.66 28.81
C SER A 69 5.22 36.13 27.71
N GLU A 70 6.47 35.88 28.06
CA GLU A 70 7.29 34.97 27.27
C GLU A 70 6.60 33.60 27.13
N THR A 71 6.90 32.94 26.03
CA THR A 71 6.31 31.60 25.73
C THR A 71 7.25 30.52 26.22
N GLU A 72 6.74 29.70 27.12
CA GLU A 72 7.45 28.51 27.57
C GLU A 72 7.17 27.34 26.63
N PHE A 73 8.18 26.50 26.41
CA PHE A 73 8.12 25.35 25.53
C PHE A 73 8.45 24.07 26.26
N LEU A 74 7.64 23.04 26.03
CA LEU A 74 7.88 21.67 26.46
C LEU A 74 7.92 20.76 25.23
N ARG A 75 9.03 20.06 25.03
CA ARG A 75 9.14 19.01 24.00
C ARG A 75 9.02 17.64 24.67
N LEU A 76 8.19 16.80 24.10
CA LEU A 76 7.88 15.48 24.59
C LEU A 76 8.18 14.46 23.49
N LYS A 77 8.72 13.30 23.86
CA LYS A 77 8.88 12.16 22.98
C LYS A 77 7.79 11.13 23.20
N TRP A 78 7.20 10.65 22.12
CA TRP A 78 6.27 9.54 22.20
C TRP A 78 7.00 8.25 22.58
N ASP A 79 6.55 7.60 23.64
CA ASP A 79 7.13 6.31 24.07
C ASP A 79 6.53 5.15 23.29
N LYS A 80 7.09 4.90 22.12
CA LYS A 80 6.70 3.80 21.22
C LYS A 80 6.81 2.42 21.88
N SER A 81 7.59 2.27 22.96
CA SER A 81 7.73 0.99 23.67
C SER A 81 6.48 0.60 24.47
N LYS A 82 5.63 1.57 24.80
CA LYS A 82 4.37 1.38 25.51
C LYS A 82 3.14 1.34 24.60
N GLU A 83 3.32 1.56 23.31
CA GLU A 83 2.28 1.19 22.37
C GLU A 83 2.09 -0.33 22.52
N ASN A 84 0.90 -0.75 22.93
CA ASN A 84 0.47 -2.10 22.62
C ASN A 84 0.52 -2.18 21.10
N LEU A 85 1.61 -2.74 20.59
CA LEU A 85 1.79 -3.00 19.17
C LEU A 85 0.70 -3.99 18.78
N ILE A 86 -0.48 -3.47 18.46
CA ILE A 86 -1.45 -4.24 17.70
C ILE A 86 -0.73 -4.53 16.39
N ARG A 87 -0.16 -5.71 16.30
CA ARG A 87 0.44 -6.16 15.05
C ARG A 87 -0.67 -6.24 14.03
N PRO A 88 -0.50 -5.65 12.84
CA PRO A 88 -1.49 -5.76 11.79
C PRO A 88 -1.66 -7.21 11.36
N ASN A 89 -2.83 -7.58 10.89
CA ASN A 89 -3.00 -8.79 10.09
C ASN A 89 -2.62 -8.49 8.64
N LEU A 90 -2.21 -9.53 7.92
CA LEU A 90 -2.04 -9.52 6.48
C LEU A 90 -3.09 -10.41 5.82
N TYR A 91 -3.93 -9.83 4.99
CA TYR A 91 -4.83 -10.55 4.11
C TYR A 91 -4.21 -10.65 2.72
N VAL A 92 -4.21 -11.83 2.14
CA VAL A 92 -3.64 -12.08 0.81
C VAL A 92 -4.70 -12.71 -0.07
N LEU A 93 -5.05 -12.03 -1.17
CA LEU A 93 -5.80 -12.60 -2.27
C LEU A 93 -4.85 -12.85 -3.43
N ALA A 94 -4.59 -14.09 -3.74
CA ALA A 94 -3.69 -14.48 -4.82
C ALA A 94 -4.46 -15.19 -5.94
N ILE A 95 -4.36 -14.64 -7.16
CA ILE A 95 -5.10 -15.11 -8.35
C ILE A 95 -4.08 -15.52 -9.40
N GLY A 96 -4.21 -16.74 -9.92
CA GLY A 96 -3.35 -17.24 -11.00
C GLY A 96 -4.17 -18.03 -12.01
N ILE A 97 -4.14 -17.63 -13.29
CA ILE A 97 -4.98 -18.23 -14.32
C ILE A 97 -4.10 -18.64 -15.50
N ASN A 98 -3.98 -19.95 -15.73
CA ASN A 98 -3.33 -20.53 -16.91
C ASN A 98 -4.36 -20.85 -18.00
N ASP A 99 -5.42 -21.58 -17.63
CA ASP A 99 -6.40 -22.15 -18.54
C ASP A 99 -7.70 -21.34 -18.51
N TYR A 100 -7.92 -20.55 -19.55
CA TYR A 100 -9.13 -19.74 -19.75
C TYR A 100 -10.18 -20.51 -20.57
N ASP A 101 -11.45 -20.26 -20.29
CA ASP A 101 -12.54 -20.92 -21.01
C ASP A 101 -12.57 -20.58 -22.51
N GLN A 102 -12.21 -19.32 -22.86
CA GLN A 102 -12.33 -18.80 -24.23
C GLN A 102 -11.08 -18.08 -24.74
N ILE A 103 -9.97 -18.03 -23.98
CA ILE A 103 -8.74 -17.38 -24.36
C ILE A 103 -7.64 -18.41 -24.61
N HIS A 104 -7.08 -18.45 -25.80
CA HIS A 104 -6.05 -19.41 -26.21
C HIS A 104 -4.88 -18.70 -26.90
N PRO A 105 -3.63 -19.17 -26.81
CA PRO A 105 -3.19 -20.34 -26.05
C PRO A 105 -3.22 -20.12 -24.53
N PRO A 106 -3.23 -21.19 -23.72
CA PRO A 106 -3.13 -21.08 -22.26
C PRO A 106 -1.76 -20.52 -21.84
N LEU A 107 -1.73 -19.84 -20.68
CA LEU A 107 -0.49 -19.47 -19.99
C LEU A 107 0.09 -20.71 -19.30
N LYS A 108 1.39 -20.65 -18.96
CA LYS A 108 2.07 -21.81 -18.33
C LYS A 108 2.50 -21.53 -16.90
N MET A 109 2.74 -20.26 -16.56
CA MET A 109 3.39 -19.90 -15.31
C MET A 109 2.48 -19.18 -14.31
N ALA A 110 1.32 -18.65 -14.71
CA ALA A 110 0.50 -17.78 -13.85
C ALA A 110 0.08 -18.45 -12.53
N VAL A 111 -0.35 -19.73 -12.57
CA VAL A 111 -0.69 -20.50 -11.36
C VAL A 111 0.56 -20.80 -10.53
N LYS A 112 1.68 -21.09 -11.17
CA LYS A 112 2.96 -21.29 -10.47
C LYS A 112 3.43 -20.01 -9.80
N ASP A 113 3.37 -18.89 -10.51
CA ASP A 113 3.74 -17.58 -10.00
C ASP A 113 2.91 -17.19 -8.77
N MET A 114 1.60 -17.39 -8.83
CA MET A 114 0.70 -17.23 -7.70
C MET A 114 1.13 -18.07 -6.48
N ASN A 115 1.43 -19.35 -6.70
CA ASN A 115 1.83 -20.24 -5.61
C ASN A 115 3.19 -19.88 -5.03
N ASP A 116 4.14 -19.46 -5.85
CA ASP A 116 5.47 -19.04 -5.41
C ASP A 116 5.42 -17.70 -4.67
N PHE A 117 4.58 -16.75 -5.12
CA PHE A 117 4.30 -15.52 -4.40
C PHE A 117 3.76 -15.80 -3.00
N VAL A 118 2.70 -16.65 -2.90
CA VAL A 118 2.11 -17.02 -1.61
C VAL A 118 3.16 -17.67 -0.71
N ARG A 119 3.95 -18.58 -1.23
CA ARG A 119 5.04 -19.23 -0.47
C ARG A 119 6.08 -18.23 0.04
N GLY A 120 6.41 -17.24 -0.78
CA GLY A 120 7.30 -16.13 -0.40
C GLY A 120 6.76 -15.30 0.76
N VAL A 121 5.46 -14.99 0.74
CA VAL A 121 4.77 -14.28 1.81
C VAL A 121 4.67 -15.14 3.08
N GLU A 122 4.25 -16.41 2.97
CA GLU A 122 4.08 -17.31 4.12
C GLU A 122 5.38 -17.60 4.87
N LYS A 123 6.53 -17.59 4.18
CA LYS A 123 7.84 -17.70 4.84
C LYS A 123 8.13 -16.55 5.83
N LYS A 124 7.40 -15.44 5.73
CA LYS A 124 7.55 -14.25 6.57
C LYS A 124 6.66 -14.23 7.81
N LYS A 125 6.24 -15.38 8.31
CA LYS A 125 5.21 -15.62 9.36
C LYS A 125 5.28 -14.79 10.65
N HIS A 126 6.33 -14.01 10.92
CA HIS A 126 6.52 -13.43 12.24
C HIS A 126 6.88 -11.94 12.26
N ALA A 127 6.88 -11.24 11.12
CA ALA A 127 7.13 -9.81 11.16
C ALA A 127 6.78 -9.12 9.82
N PRO A 128 6.01 -8.06 9.82
CA PRO A 128 5.47 -7.35 10.99
C PRO A 128 4.09 -7.83 11.45
N TYR A 129 3.53 -8.90 10.82
CA TYR A 129 2.12 -9.28 10.94
C TYR A 129 1.86 -10.22 12.12
N GLU A 130 0.68 -10.07 12.75
CA GLU A 130 0.18 -11.01 13.77
C GLU A 130 -0.26 -12.31 13.11
N ASN A 131 -1.13 -12.21 12.10
CA ASN A 131 -1.60 -13.35 11.31
C ASN A 131 -1.49 -13.05 9.81
N ILE A 132 -1.33 -14.10 9.00
CA ILE A 132 -1.37 -14.04 7.55
C ILE A 132 -2.52 -14.96 7.10
N TYR A 133 -3.54 -14.35 6.48
CA TYR A 133 -4.71 -15.05 5.93
C TYR A 133 -4.59 -15.07 4.41
N VAL A 134 -4.56 -16.25 3.81
CA VAL A 134 -4.36 -16.42 2.37
C VAL A 134 -5.59 -17.05 1.73
N THR A 135 -6.11 -16.39 0.70
CA THR A 135 -7.09 -16.93 -0.24
C THR A 135 -6.42 -17.07 -1.60
N LYS A 136 -6.51 -18.26 -2.21
CA LYS A 136 -6.01 -18.54 -3.56
C LYS A 136 -7.16 -18.84 -4.49
N LEU A 137 -7.13 -18.25 -5.67
CA LEU A 137 -8.05 -18.55 -6.77
C LEU A 137 -7.21 -18.97 -7.99
N SER A 138 -7.30 -20.25 -8.37
CA SER A 138 -6.58 -20.80 -9.53
C SER A 138 -7.52 -21.26 -10.61
N ASP A 139 -7.19 -20.96 -11.87
CA ASP A 139 -7.92 -21.43 -13.05
C ASP A 139 -9.45 -21.35 -12.87
N LYS A 140 -10.16 -22.48 -12.88
CA LYS A 140 -11.62 -22.54 -12.78
C LYS A 140 -12.24 -21.87 -11.56
N GLU A 141 -11.46 -21.65 -10.49
CA GLU A 141 -11.93 -20.93 -9.31
C GLU A 141 -11.90 -19.41 -9.50
N ALA A 142 -11.08 -18.93 -10.43
CA ALA A 142 -10.88 -17.49 -10.67
C ALA A 142 -11.92 -16.90 -11.63
N THR A 143 -13.21 -17.19 -11.41
CA THR A 143 -14.30 -16.54 -12.14
C THR A 143 -14.44 -15.08 -11.72
N ARG A 144 -15.00 -14.25 -12.59
CA ARG A 144 -15.26 -12.85 -12.26
C ARG A 144 -16.03 -12.69 -10.95
N GLN A 145 -17.14 -13.41 -10.80
CA GLN A 145 -17.96 -13.35 -9.60
C GLN A 145 -17.17 -13.72 -8.35
N LYS A 146 -16.38 -14.80 -8.41
CA LYS A 146 -15.61 -15.23 -7.25
C LYS A 146 -14.51 -14.25 -6.86
N ILE A 147 -13.83 -13.64 -7.83
CA ILE A 147 -12.84 -12.59 -7.57
C ILE A 147 -13.50 -11.38 -6.89
N GLU A 148 -14.65 -10.92 -7.41
CA GLU A 148 -15.39 -9.80 -6.83
C GLU A 148 -15.91 -10.11 -5.43
N ASP A 149 -16.41 -11.32 -5.19
CA ASP A 149 -16.85 -11.77 -3.85
C ASP A 149 -15.69 -11.74 -2.83
N GLU A 150 -14.49 -12.22 -3.21
CA GLU A 150 -13.33 -12.19 -2.31
C GLU A 150 -12.85 -10.75 -2.04
N LEU A 151 -12.90 -9.85 -3.03
CA LEU A 151 -12.60 -8.42 -2.82
C LEU A 151 -13.59 -7.80 -1.81
N CYS A 152 -14.89 -8.11 -1.93
CA CYS A 152 -15.89 -7.67 -0.95
C CYS A 152 -15.64 -8.26 0.46
N GLN A 153 -15.21 -9.52 0.55
CA GLN A 153 -14.86 -10.14 1.83
C GLN A 153 -13.63 -9.47 2.48
N LEU A 154 -12.63 -9.07 1.68
CA LEU A 154 -11.48 -8.30 2.17
C LEU A 154 -11.94 -6.97 2.76
N ALA A 155 -12.82 -6.24 2.06
CA ALA A 155 -13.38 -4.98 2.55
C ALA A 155 -14.15 -5.15 3.88
N ALA A 156 -14.84 -6.29 4.05
CA ALA A 156 -15.59 -6.59 5.28
C ALA A 156 -14.68 -6.97 6.47
N ARG A 157 -13.51 -7.56 6.21
CA ARG A 157 -12.63 -8.12 7.26
C ARG A 157 -11.48 -7.21 7.67
N ALA A 158 -10.89 -6.48 6.71
CA ALA A 158 -9.70 -5.68 6.98
C ALA A 158 -10.02 -4.46 7.85
N GLU A 159 -9.21 -4.24 8.87
CA GLU A 159 -9.26 -3.06 9.73
C GLU A 159 -8.27 -1.98 9.27
N SER A 160 -8.37 -0.77 9.82
CA SER A 160 -7.53 0.37 9.41
C SER A 160 -6.04 0.18 9.65
N THR A 161 -5.67 -0.72 10.55
CA THR A 161 -4.28 -1.08 10.86
C THR A 161 -3.74 -2.20 9.99
N ASP A 162 -4.61 -2.96 9.31
CA ASP A 162 -4.25 -4.18 8.59
C ASP A 162 -3.65 -3.88 7.20
N PHE A 163 -3.07 -4.94 6.64
CA PHE A 163 -2.52 -4.94 5.28
C PHE A 163 -3.30 -5.92 4.41
N THR A 164 -3.49 -5.54 3.16
CA THR A 164 -4.06 -6.41 2.13
C THR A 164 -3.10 -6.47 0.95
N PHE A 165 -2.67 -7.68 0.58
CA PHE A 165 -1.91 -7.94 -0.63
C PHE A 165 -2.82 -8.63 -1.64
N ILE A 166 -2.89 -8.07 -2.85
CA ILE A 166 -3.61 -8.66 -3.97
C ILE A 166 -2.60 -8.99 -5.05
N PHE A 167 -2.46 -10.26 -5.37
CA PHE A 167 -1.62 -10.73 -6.46
C PHE A 167 -2.49 -11.25 -7.60
N PHE A 168 -2.21 -10.81 -8.81
CA PHE A 168 -2.86 -11.29 -10.03
C PHE A 168 -1.81 -11.67 -11.05
N ALA A 169 -1.83 -12.92 -11.50
CA ALA A 169 -1.07 -13.41 -12.65
C ALA A 169 -2.04 -13.99 -13.69
N GLY A 170 -2.05 -13.41 -14.88
CA GLY A 170 -2.99 -13.80 -15.93
C GLY A 170 -3.03 -12.81 -17.08
N HIS A 171 -4.04 -12.94 -17.94
CA HIS A 171 -4.22 -12.03 -19.08
C HIS A 171 -4.79 -10.67 -18.69
N GLY A 172 -4.19 -9.62 -19.24
CA GLY A 172 -4.77 -8.29 -19.34
C GLY A 172 -5.32 -8.08 -20.75
N LEU A 173 -6.52 -7.49 -20.87
CA LEU A 173 -7.18 -7.20 -22.13
C LEU A 173 -7.44 -5.70 -22.30
N LYS A 174 -7.59 -5.25 -23.54
CA LYS A 174 -8.08 -3.90 -23.87
C LYS A 174 -9.33 -3.96 -24.74
N ASP A 175 -10.24 -3.05 -24.49
CA ASP A 175 -11.36 -2.87 -25.41
C ASP A 175 -10.97 -1.94 -26.60
N ASN A 176 -11.93 -1.67 -27.49
CA ASN A 176 -11.76 -0.79 -28.64
C ASN A 176 -11.58 0.70 -28.32
N LYS A 177 -11.64 1.07 -27.02
CA LYS A 177 -11.40 2.42 -26.50
C LYS A 177 -10.11 2.48 -25.67
N ASP A 178 -9.22 1.50 -25.80
CA ASP A 178 -7.97 1.36 -25.07
C ASP A 178 -8.12 1.28 -23.54
N ARG A 179 -9.30 0.89 -23.03
CA ARG A 179 -9.49 0.67 -21.59
C ARG A 179 -8.97 -0.72 -21.21
N PHE A 180 -8.28 -0.77 -20.10
CA PHE A 180 -7.67 -1.98 -19.58
C PHE A 180 -8.65 -2.79 -18.70
N TYR A 181 -8.53 -4.12 -18.79
CA TYR A 181 -9.33 -5.09 -18.06
C TYR A 181 -8.46 -6.24 -17.57
N LEU A 182 -8.66 -6.68 -16.33
CA LEU A 182 -8.19 -7.96 -15.83
C LEU A 182 -9.15 -9.05 -16.33
N ALA A 183 -8.61 -10.10 -16.95
CA ALA A 183 -9.39 -11.20 -17.47
C ALA A 183 -9.57 -12.29 -16.41
N PRO A 184 -10.78 -12.59 -15.92
CA PRO A 184 -11.07 -13.77 -15.13
C PRO A 184 -11.11 -15.01 -16.04
N VAL A 185 -11.19 -16.22 -15.47
CA VAL A 185 -11.18 -17.47 -16.25
C VAL A 185 -12.34 -17.56 -17.25
N ASP A 186 -13.49 -17.02 -16.87
CA ASP A 186 -14.75 -16.94 -17.67
C ASP A 186 -14.82 -15.70 -18.57
N ALA A 187 -13.67 -15.05 -18.85
CA ALA A 187 -13.60 -13.89 -19.73
C ALA A 187 -14.02 -14.23 -21.16
N ASN A 188 -14.89 -13.40 -21.73
CA ASN A 188 -15.31 -13.48 -23.13
C ASN A 188 -14.73 -12.32 -23.92
N ILE A 189 -13.88 -12.59 -24.92
CA ILE A 189 -13.18 -11.58 -25.72
C ILE A 189 -14.10 -10.76 -26.60
N GLU A 190 -15.30 -11.25 -26.95
CA GLU A 190 -16.31 -10.48 -27.67
C GLU A 190 -17.09 -9.56 -26.74
N MET A 191 -17.17 -9.91 -25.46
CA MET A 191 -17.93 -9.22 -24.43
C MET A 191 -17.06 -8.72 -23.27
N ILE A 192 -15.86 -8.23 -23.54
CA ILE A 192 -14.84 -7.81 -22.54
C ILE A 192 -15.45 -6.96 -21.42
N ARG A 193 -16.28 -5.96 -21.77
CA ARG A 193 -16.86 -5.03 -20.80
C ARG A 193 -17.77 -5.67 -19.74
N SER A 194 -18.43 -6.75 -20.11
CA SER A 194 -19.38 -7.44 -19.22
C SER A 194 -18.79 -8.67 -18.55
N SER A 195 -17.73 -9.25 -19.11
CA SER A 195 -17.09 -10.48 -18.60
C SER A 195 -15.79 -10.24 -17.85
N CYS A 196 -15.15 -9.08 -18.02
CA CYS A 196 -13.88 -8.75 -17.36
C CYS A 196 -14.02 -7.66 -16.29
N ILE A 197 -12.97 -7.42 -15.52
CA ILE A 197 -12.93 -6.41 -14.45
C ILE A 197 -12.10 -5.24 -14.97
N ASP A 198 -12.74 -4.08 -15.22
CA ASP A 198 -12.05 -2.87 -15.63
C ASP A 198 -11.33 -2.18 -14.47
N ALA A 199 -10.42 -1.26 -14.79
CA ALA A 199 -9.60 -0.54 -13.81
C ALA A 199 -10.45 0.27 -12.82
N ASP A 200 -11.55 0.90 -13.28
CA ASP A 200 -12.44 1.69 -12.44
C ASP A 200 -13.18 0.82 -11.42
N ARG A 201 -13.72 -0.32 -11.90
CA ARG A 201 -14.41 -1.28 -11.05
C ARG A 201 -13.48 -1.90 -10.03
N PHE A 202 -12.28 -2.30 -10.47
CA PHE A 202 -11.24 -2.83 -9.56
C PHE A 202 -10.85 -1.80 -8.50
N SER A 203 -10.57 -0.54 -8.91
CA SER A 203 -10.29 0.55 -7.99
C SER A 203 -11.42 0.78 -6.98
N GLY A 204 -12.68 0.65 -7.40
CA GLY A 204 -13.83 0.76 -6.52
C GLY A 204 -13.79 -0.26 -5.38
N TYR A 205 -13.49 -1.52 -5.66
CA TYR A 205 -13.31 -2.54 -4.61
C TYR A 205 -12.13 -2.23 -3.68
N LEU A 206 -11.02 -1.75 -4.25
CA LEU A 206 -9.88 -1.34 -3.42
C LEU A 206 -10.23 -0.17 -2.50
N ASP A 207 -11.17 0.69 -2.91
CA ASP A 207 -11.62 1.85 -2.12
C ASP A 207 -12.35 1.46 -0.84
N ASP A 208 -13.02 0.33 -0.86
CA ASP A 208 -13.79 -0.21 0.27
C ASP A 208 -12.89 -0.97 1.27
N ILE A 209 -11.69 -1.41 0.87
CA ILE A 209 -10.75 -2.11 1.74
C ILE A 209 -10.06 -1.09 2.66
N ARG A 210 -10.21 -1.30 3.98
CA ARG A 210 -9.54 -0.49 5.00
C ARG A 210 -8.08 -0.89 5.17
N GLY A 211 -7.26 0.04 5.69
CA GLY A 211 -5.85 -0.19 5.93
C GLY A 211 -4.98 0.04 4.70
N LYS A 212 -3.87 -0.68 4.62
CA LYS A 212 -2.89 -0.54 3.54
C LYS A 212 -3.08 -1.62 2.49
N VAL A 213 -3.22 -1.21 1.23
CA VAL A 213 -3.48 -2.12 0.11
C VAL A 213 -2.31 -2.11 -0.86
N VAL A 214 -1.76 -3.28 -1.13
CA VAL A 214 -0.67 -3.45 -2.10
C VAL A 214 -1.10 -4.44 -3.18
N VAL A 215 -1.12 -3.98 -4.42
CA VAL A 215 -1.47 -4.80 -5.58
C VAL A 215 -0.21 -5.16 -6.36
N PHE A 216 -0.06 -6.42 -6.70
CA PHE A 216 0.98 -6.98 -7.55
C PHE A 216 0.31 -7.57 -8.79
N ALA A 217 0.37 -6.90 -9.91
CA ALA A 217 -0.24 -7.33 -11.16
C ALA A 217 0.82 -7.83 -12.15
N ASP A 218 0.96 -9.15 -12.25
CA ASP A 218 1.74 -9.81 -13.31
C ASP A 218 0.81 -10.13 -14.49
N ALA A 219 0.22 -9.08 -15.04
CA ALA A 219 -0.73 -9.19 -16.13
C ALA A 219 0.00 -8.98 -17.47
N CYS A 220 0.33 -10.09 -18.11
CA CYS A 220 0.87 -10.07 -19.47
C CYS A 220 -0.21 -9.62 -20.44
N TYR A 221 0.08 -8.60 -21.24
CA TYR A 221 -0.85 -8.17 -22.26
C TYR A 221 -0.76 -9.09 -23.48
N SER A 222 -1.84 -9.81 -23.76
CA SER A 222 -1.96 -10.69 -24.93
C SER A 222 -2.57 -9.92 -26.12
N GLY A 223 -1.92 -8.85 -26.57
CA GLY A 223 -2.35 -8.09 -27.75
C GLY A 223 -2.47 -8.93 -29.02
N ALA A 224 -1.71 -10.02 -29.09
CA ALA A 224 -1.78 -10.98 -30.20
C ALA A 224 -3.11 -11.75 -30.29
N LEU A 225 -3.89 -11.86 -29.19
CA LEU A 225 -5.17 -12.57 -29.16
C LEU A 225 -6.29 -11.77 -29.83
N LEU A 226 -6.14 -10.46 -29.92
CA LEU A 226 -7.14 -9.58 -30.51
C LEU A 226 -6.59 -9.10 -31.88
N GLN A 227 -6.76 -9.91 -32.93
CA GLN A 227 -6.29 -9.61 -34.29
C GLN A 227 -6.47 -8.13 -34.66
N GLY A 228 -5.34 -7.41 -34.89
CA GLY A 228 -5.33 -6.02 -35.34
C GLY A 228 -5.39 -4.94 -34.26
N ARG A 229 -5.30 -5.24 -32.97
CA ARG A 229 -5.25 -4.25 -31.86
C ARG A 229 -3.82 -4.02 -31.38
N ARG A 230 -3.50 -2.75 -31.03
CA ARG A 230 -2.17 -2.35 -30.58
C ARG A 230 -1.85 -2.94 -29.21
N SER A 231 -0.60 -3.33 -29.03
CA SER A 231 -0.04 -3.73 -27.73
C SER A 231 0.02 -2.57 -26.72
N VAL A 232 0.06 -2.93 -25.44
CA VAL A 232 0.23 -1.95 -24.36
C VAL A 232 1.69 -1.55 -24.26
N SER A 233 2.01 -0.29 -24.53
CA SER A 233 3.35 0.23 -24.28
C SER A 233 3.61 0.41 -22.77
N SER A 234 4.87 0.55 -22.36
CA SER A 234 5.25 0.85 -20.97
C SER A 234 4.59 2.14 -20.44
N LEU A 235 4.34 3.11 -21.31
CA LEU A 235 3.63 4.35 -20.98
C LEU A 235 2.14 4.08 -20.71
N ASP A 236 1.53 3.17 -21.47
CA ASP A 236 0.13 2.79 -21.25
C ASP A 236 -0.04 2.05 -19.92
N MET A 237 0.92 1.20 -19.52
CA MET A 237 0.87 0.50 -18.24
C MET A 237 0.96 1.47 -17.06
N GLN A 238 1.80 2.49 -17.14
CA GLN A 238 1.85 3.53 -16.10
C GLN A 238 0.49 4.25 -15.96
N LYS A 239 -0.18 4.52 -17.07
CA LYS A 239 -1.53 5.08 -17.07
C LYS A 239 -2.54 4.15 -16.40
N VAL A 240 -2.52 2.86 -16.77
CA VAL A 240 -3.39 1.84 -16.17
C VAL A 240 -3.20 1.75 -14.66
N VAL A 241 -1.94 1.71 -14.20
CA VAL A 241 -1.61 1.66 -12.78
C VAL A 241 -2.11 2.90 -12.06
N SER A 242 -1.96 4.10 -12.65
CA SER A 242 -2.48 5.35 -12.08
C SER A 242 -4.02 5.38 -12.05
N GLU A 243 -4.69 4.87 -13.08
CA GLU A 243 -6.15 4.74 -13.10
C GLU A 243 -6.65 3.77 -12.00
N MET A 244 -5.98 2.63 -11.83
CA MET A 244 -6.30 1.67 -10.77
C MET A 244 -6.06 2.24 -9.37
N ASN A 245 -5.03 3.07 -9.19
CA ASN A 245 -4.64 3.57 -7.88
C ASN A 245 -5.48 4.76 -7.41
N ARG A 246 -5.97 5.60 -8.31
CA ARG A 246 -6.68 6.87 -8.00
C ARG A 246 -6.00 7.71 -6.93
N ALA A 247 -4.67 7.54 -6.76
CA ALA A 247 -3.82 8.30 -5.84
C ALA A 247 -4.36 8.37 -4.40
N LYS A 248 -4.84 7.25 -3.83
CA LYS A 248 -5.27 7.19 -2.43
C LYS A 248 -4.12 6.87 -1.48
N PRO A 249 -4.06 7.53 -0.30
CA PRO A 249 -3.08 7.21 0.73
C PRO A 249 -3.13 5.73 1.15
N GLY A 250 -1.95 5.15 1.43
CA GLY A 250 -1.85 3.75 1.87
C GLY A 250 -2.06 2.70 0.77
N ARG A 251 -2.14 3.11 -0.50
CA ARG A 251 -2.30 2.20 -1.64
C ARG A 251 -1.07 2.22 -2.53
N TYR A 252 -0.61 1.02 -2.92
CA TYR A 252 0.50 0.82 -3.84
C TYR A 252 0.15 -0.22 -4.90
N ILE A 253 0.46 0.06 -6.15
CA ILE A 253 0.28 -0.87 -7.25
C ILE A 253 1.62 -1.07 -7.97
N TYR A 254 2.05 -2.31 -8.05
CA TYR A 254 3.18 -2.76 -8.84
C TYR A 254 2.65 -3.60 -9.99
N ALA A 255 2.94 -3.23 -11.22
CA ALA A 255 2.53 -3.99 -12.39
C ALA A 255 3.72 -4.32 -13.27
N SER A 256 3.74 -5.54 -13.79
CA SER A 256 4.63 -5.88 -14.89
C SER A 256 4.10 -5.29 -16.19
N SER A 257 4.97 -4.73 -17.03
CA SER A 257 4.62 -4.40 -18.41
C SER A 257 5.44 -5.27 -19.35
N GLU A 258 4.81 -5.97 -20.24
CA GLU A 258 5.49 -6.63 -21.36
C GLU A 258 5.23 -5.89 -22.65
N ASP A 259 6.30 -5.72 -23.45
CA ASP A 259 6.19 -5.25 -24.82
C ASP A 259 5.67 -6.40 -25.71
N ASP A 260 5.02 -6.06 -26.78
CA ASP A 260 4.37 -6.74 -27.89
C ASP A 260 4.70 -8.20 -28.25
N THR A 261 5.57 -8.86 -27.57
CA THR A 261 5.93 -10.25 -27.86
C THR A 261 5.22 -11.18 -26.89
N VAL A 262 4.57 -12.21 -27.45
CA VAL A 262 4.05 -13.36 -26.74
C VAL A 262 4.95 -13.66 -25.54
N SER A 263 4.38 -13.70 -24.34
CA SER A 263 5.10 -14.06 -23.10
C SER A 263 5.90 -15.32 -23.35
N ASN A 264 7.17 -15.16 -23.75
CA ASN A 264 8.06 -16.29 -23.75
C ASN A 264 8.45 -16.50 -22.29
N GLU A 265 7.62 -17.24 -21.60
CA GLU A 265 7.97 -17.92 -20.37
C GLU A 265 9.22 -18.73 -20.69
N LEU A 266 10.40 -18.19 -20.43
CA LEU A 266 11.62 -18.96 -20.67
C LEU A 266 11.68 -20.02 -19.57
N PRO A 267 11.78 -21.30 -19.91
CA PRO A 267 11.87 -22.40 -18.96
C PRO A 267 12.98 -22.19 -17.92
N GLU A 268 14.02 -21.44 -18.29
CA GLU A 268 15.18 -21.12 -17.45
C GLU A 268 14.87 -20.15 -16.30
N TRP A 269 13.76 -19.41 -16.37
CA TRP A 269 13.41 -18.44 -15.33
C TRP A 269 12.57 -19.03 -14.21
N GLU A 270 11.95 -20.18 -14.43
CA GLU A 270 11.06 -20.87 -13.50
C GLU A 270 9.79 -20.08 -13.10
N ASN A 271 9.75 -18.77 -13.34
CA ASN A 271 8.67 -17.80 -13.08
C ASN A 271 8.66 -16.70 -14.13
N GLY A 272 7.58 -15.95 -14.24
CA GLY A 272 7.60 -14.67 -14.93
C GLY A 272 8.66 -13.73 -14.34
N ALA A 273 9.27 -12.85 -15.16
CA ALA A 273 10.37 -12.00 -14.72
C ALA A 273 10.01 -11.11 -13.53
N PHE A 274 8.78 -10.59 -13.49
CA PHE A 274 8.26 -9.78 -12.40
C PHE A 274 8.14 -10.60 -11.12
N THR A 275 7.46 -11.74 -11.18
CA THR A 275 7.27 -12.63 -10.03
C THR A 275 8.60 -13.15 -9.50
N LYS A 276 9.56 -13.50 -10.38
CA LYS A 276 10.92 -13.88 -9.97
C LYS A 276 11.60 -12.76 -9.18
N ALA A 277 11.58 -11.54 -9.70
CA ALA A 277 12.18 -10.39 -9.01
C ALA A 277 11.49 -10.11 -7.66
N LEU A 278 10.17 -10.27 -7.60
CA LEU A 278 9.38 -10.09 -6.38
C LEU A 278 9.74 -11.11 -5.29
N ILE A 279 9.85 -12.39 -5.67
CA ILE A 279 10.26 -13.46 -4.75
C ILE A 279 11.68 -13.21 -4.24
N GLU A 280 12.61 -12.86 -5.11
CA GLU A 280 13.98 -12.52 -4.73
C GLU A 280 14.07 -11.34 -3.76
N ALA A 281 13.20 -10.32 -3.91
CA ALA A 281 13.08 -9.24 -2.94
C ALA A 281 12.59 -9.74 -1.58
N PHE A 282 11.57 -10.61 -1.56
CA PHE A 282 11.06 -11.21 -0.35
C PHE A 282 12.10 -12.12 0.34
N GLU A 283 12.95 -12.79 -0.42
CA GLU A 283 14.06 -13.59 0.11
C GLU A 283 15.21 -12.74 0.68
N GLY A 284 15.14 -11.43 0.54
CA GLY A 284 16.10 -10.49 1.14
C GLY A 284 17.18 -9.98 0.17
N LYS A 285 17.12 -10.32 -1.13
CA LYS A 285 18.08 -9.77 -2.12
C LYS A 285 17.92 -8.27 -2.36
N ALA A 286 16.79 -7.69 -1.92
CA ALA A 286 16.57 -6.24 -1.93
C ALA A 286 17.20 -5.52 -0.73
N LYS A 287 17.67 -6.27 0.28
CA LYS A 287 18.23 -5.72 1.51
C LYS A 287 19.56 -5.00 1.26
N ALA A 288 19.63 -3.72 1.60
CA ALA A 288 20.89 -3.00 1.71
C ALA A 288 21.49 -3.15 3.12
N GLU A 289 22.79 -2.85 3.24
CA GLU A 289 23.49 -2.91 4.52
C GLU A 289 22.83 -1.98 5.55
N GLY A 290 22.57 -2.50 6.75
CA GLY A 290 21.92 -1.76 7.84
C GLY A 290 20.40 -1.69 7.78
N GLN A 291 19.76 -2.14 6.71
CA GLN A 291 18.29 -2.13 6.60
C GLN A 291 17.66 -3.25 7.43
N LYS A 292 16.54 -2.90 8.10
CA LYS A 292 15.80 -3.83 8.97
C LYS A 292 14.49 -4.34 8.33
N ALA A 293 14.03 -3.69 7.27
CA ALA A 293 12.76 -4.00 6.62
C ALA A 293 12.86 -3.82 5.11
N LEU A 294 12.00 -4.51 4.37
CA LEU A 294 11.70 -4.24 2.97
C LEU A 294 10.53 -3.26 2.93
N THR A 295 10.77 -2.04 2.46
CA THR A 295 9.74 -1.02 2.31
C THR A 295 9.14 -1.02 0.90
N THR A 296 8.03 -0.29 0.73
CA THR A 296 7.40 -0.09 -0.58
C THR A 296 8.35 0.55 -1.59
N VAL A 297 9.14 1.54 -1.17
CA VAL A 297 10.09 2.25 -2.05
C VAL A 297 11.29 1.37 -2.41
N GLU A 298 11.81 0.63 -1.45
CA GLU A 298 12.92 -0.30 -1.70
C GLU A 298 12.53 -1.42 -2.64
N LEU A 299 11.33 -1.98 -2.46
CA LEU A 299 10.78 -2.98 -3.37
C LEU A 299 10.68 -2.43 -4.80
N MET A 300 10.14 -1.23 -4.98
CA MET A 300 10.06 -0.57 -6.28
C MET A 300 11.43 -0.44 -6.95
N ASN A 301 12.41 0.09 -6.20
CA ASN A 301 13.76 0.30 -6.72
C ASN A 301 14.44 -1.03 -7.10
N PHE A 302 14.26 -2.05 -6.26
CA PHE A 302 14.78 -3.38 -6.54
C PHE A 302 14.14 -3.99 -7.79
N LEU A 303 12.80 -3.96 -7.92
CA LEU A 303 12.09 -4.50 -9.07
C LEU A 303 12.55 -3.83 -10.37
N ARG A 304 12.66 -2.50 -10.39
CA ARG A 304 13.14 -1.75 -11.57
C ARG A 304 14.56 -2.17 -12.01
N LYS A 305 15.44 -2.39 -11.05
CA LYS A 305 16.82 -2.82 -11.34
C LYS A 305 16.84 -4.29 -11.76
N ARG A 306 16.20 -5.16 -10.98
CA ARG A 306 16.31 -6.61 -11.14
C ARG A 306 15.64 -7.12 -12.42
N MET A 307 14.48 -6.57 -12.76
CA MET A 307 13.82 -6.93 -14.02
C MET A 307 14.68 -6.59 -15.22
N LYS A 308 15.36 -5.43 -15.25
CA LYS A 308 16.32 -5.10 -16.30
C LYS A 308 17.48 -6.10 -16.41
N GLU A 309 17.92 -6.65 -15.29
CA GLU A 309 18.99 -7.66 -15.24
C GLU A 309 18.51 -9.01 -15.79
N ILE A 310 17.30 -9.44 -15.39
CA ILE A 310 16.70 -10.69 -15.84
C ILE A 310 16.51 -10.68 -17.38
N ILE A 311 16.09 -9.54 -17.93
CA ILE A 311 15.72 -9.40 -19.35
C ILE A 311 16.94 -9.12 -20.23
N LYS A 312 18.09 -8.70 -19.69
CA LYS A 312 19.31 -8.36 -20.47
C LYS A 312 19.82 -9.45 -21.41
N GLY A 313 19.41 -10.71 -21.21
CA GLY A 313 19.73 -11.82 -22.11
C GLY A 313 18.94 -11.84 -23.42
N ASP A 314 17.92 -11.01 -23.58
CA ASP A 314 17.04 -10.97 -24.74
C ASP A 314 17.00 -9.57 -25.34
N ASN A 315 17.74 -9.36 -26.44
CA ASN A 315 17.89 -8.06 -27.10
C ASN A 315 16.59 -7.47 -27.68
N ASN A 316 15.51 -8.23 -27.70
CA ASN A 316 14.21 -7.81 -28.28
C ASN A 316 13.15 -7.42 -27.21
N ARG A 317 13.49 -7.42 -25.93
CA ARG A 317 12.50 -7.18 -24.86
C ARG A 317 12.83 -5.96 -24.04
N LYS A 318 11.82 -5.14 -23.80
CA LYS A 318 11.84 -4.03 -22.85
C LYS A 318 10.66 -4.19 -21.90
N GLN A 319 10.92 -4.76 -20.76
CA GLN A 319 9.93 -4.82 -19.68
C GLN A 319 10.28 -3.77 -18.64
N ILE A 320 9.42 -2.78 -18.43
CA ILE A 320 9.58 -1.73 -17.42
C ILE A 320 8.40 -1.85 -16.48
N PRO A 321 8.61 -2.19 -15.19
CA PRO A 321 7.51 -2.26 -14.26
C PRO A 321 6.82 -0.90 -14.12
N GLY A 322 5.49 -0.88 -14.25
CA GLY A 322 4.63 0.22 -13.88
C GLY A 322 4.51 0.27 -12.36
N PHE A 323 4.48 1.48 -11.82
CA PHE A 323 4.38 1.68 -10.39
C PHE A 323 3.59 2.96 -10.10
N ASP A 324 2.63 2.87 -9.18
CA ASP A 324 1.98 4.02 -8.60
C ASP A 324 1.74 3.79 -7.09
N GLY A 325 2.03 4.79 -6.30
CA GLY A 325 1.88 4.77 -4.85
C GLY A 325 1.96 6.17 -4.27
N TRP A 326 1.21 6.41 -3.22
CA TRP A 326 1.24 7.66 -2.49
C TRP A 326 2.60 7.81 -1.78
N ASN A 327 3.06 9.05 -1.53
CA ASN A 327 4.34 9.41 -0.92
C ASN A 327 4.58 8.87 0.51
N GLU A 328 3.79 7.90 0.99
CA GLU A 328 3.94 7.29 2.29
C GLU A 328 4.71 5.98 2.18
N GLU A 329 5.96 5.97 2.59
CA GLU A 329 6.77 4.76 2.66
C GLU A 329 6.40 3.94 3.91
N PHE A 330 6.15 2.64 3.75
CA PHE A 330 5.92 1.74 4.88
C PHE A 330 6.57 0.37 4.68
N PRO A 331 6.92 -0.33 5.78
CA PRO A 331 7.51 -1.65 5.72
C PRO A 331 6.48 -2.69 5.27
N LEU A 332 6.86 -3.54 4.31
CA LEU A 332 6.11 -4.71 3.88
C LEU A 332 6.49 -5.93 4.70
N PHE A 333 7.79 -6.13 4.92
CA PHE A 333 8.36 -7.24 5.70
C PHE A 333 9.56 -6.75 6.50
N THR A 334 9.80 -7.36 7.65
CA THR A 334 11.08 -7.22 8.38
C THR A 334 12.04 -8.35 7.98
N TYR A 335 13.34 -8.04 8.00
CA TYR A 335 14.40 -8.99 7.66
C TYR A 335 14.87 -9.76 8.90
#